data_48be8b0a006f5b5d96c9c0aa55b9eb1a
#
_entry.id   48be8b0a006f5b5d96c9c0aa55b9eb1a
#
_cell.length_a   1.000
_cell.length_b   1.000
_cell.length_c   1.000
_cell.angle_alpha   90.00
_cell.angle_beta   90.00
_cell.angle_gamma   90.00
#
_symmetry.space_group_name_H-M   'P 1'
#
loop_
_entity.id
_entity.type
_entity.pdbx_description
1 polymer ?
#
loop_
_entity_poly.entity_id
_entity_poly.type
_entity_poly.pdbx_seq_one_letter_code
_entity_poly.pdbx_strand_id
1 'polypeptide(L)'
;MARLFDAYVIAEWTSGEGRKLGDQSLWIGVMKRDVRFRLAYETHNVATRAEGEATIAAILADLRKRGDRALVGFAFPLGYPAGTAERLQLKGDPWRAMWSFIAANIVDKADNTNNRFAVASKINRLMTDEARPMWGAPARQAQRWLATTKHDAFGDIPEFRATELAARQGKLQPRSVWQMHGAGAVGGKALLGIAAVRRLLERLGETGALWPFGTGWRALTPEDVAPLSALFVEVWLPRFPAAPEPGEVRDAAQVRAAAEALARMDEKGELAGAFAPPSGASEALVAQVESEEGWMLGVS
;
A
#
# COMPACT_ATOMS: atom_id res chain seq x y z
N MET A 1 1.75 25.47 -11.85
CA MET A 1 1.56 24.26 -12.68
C MET A 1 0.14 23.75 -12.47
N ALA A 2 -0.42 23.01 -13.44
CA ALA A 2 -1.74 22.41 -13.26
C ALA A 2 -1.65 21.27 -12.24
N ARG A 3 -2.70 21.12 -11.39
CA ARG A 3 -2.83 19.99 -10.47
C ARG A 3 -2.93 18.68 -11.24
N LEU A 4 -2.42 17.61 -10.63
CA LEU A 4 -2.59 16.25 -11.15
C LEU A 4 -3.93 15.63 -10.72
N PHE A 5 -4.37 15.89 -9.47
CA PHE A 5 -5.55 15.25 -8.87
C PHE A 5 -6.52 16.27 -8.25
N ASP A 6 -7.78 15.86 -8.13
CA ASP A 6 -8.86 16.63 -7.53
C ASP A 6 -9.24 16.14 -6.14
N ALA A 7 -8.85 14.89 -5.82
CA ALA A 7 -9.08 14.25 -4.52
C ALA A 7 -7.89 13.36 -4.11
N TYR A 8 -7.69 13.24 -2.79
CA TYR A 8 -6.63 12.45 -2.15
C TYR A 8 -7.26 11.55 -1.11
N VAL A 9 -7.27 10.25 -1.38
CA VAL A 9 -7.89 9.23 -0.52
C VAL A 9 -6.78 8.41 0.11
N ILE A 10 -6.64 8.45 1.43
CA ILE A 10 -5.56 7.76 2.15
C ILE A 10 -6.16 6.72 3.08
N ALA A 11 -5.71 5.48 2.96
CA ALA A 11 -6.20 4.36 3.73
C ALA A 11 -5.11 3.77 4.65
N GLU A 12 -5.31 3.89 5.97
CA GLU A 12 -4.61 3.07 6.95
C GLU A 12 -5.34 1.73 7.05
N TRP A 13 -4.67 0.66 6.59
CA TRP A 13 -5.25 -0.67 6.52
C TRP A 13 -4.96 -1.49 7.77
N THR A 14 -5.83 -2.42 8.11
CA THR A 14 -5.63 -3.34 9.24
C THR A 14 -5.47 -4.79 8.78
N SER A 15 -4.63 -5.56 9.48
CA SER A 15 -4.58 -7.03 9.35
C SER A 15 -5.27 -7.75 10.51
N GLY A 16 -5.90 -7.01 11.42
CA GLY A 16 -6.63 -7.55 12.57
C GLY A 16 -7.79 -8.48 12.16
N GLU A 17 -8.15 -9.37 13.06
CA GLU A 17 -9.33 -10.22 12.95
C GLU A 17 -10.48 -9.61 13.77
N GLY A 18 -11.72 -9.92 13.37
CA GLY A 18 -12.92 -9.39 13.98
C GLY A 18 -13.22 -7.93 13.58
N ARG A 19 -14.44 -7.51 13.89
CA ARG A 19 -14.89 -6.12 13.67
C ARG A 19 -14.26 -5.21 14.72
N LYS A 20 -13.67 -4.09 14.29
CA LYS A 20 -13.03 -3.13 15.18
C LYS A 20 -13.16 -1.72 14.65
N LEU A 21 -13.48 -0.78 15.55
CA LEU A 21 -13.44 0.67 15.33
C LEU A 21 -12.41 1.31 16.25
N GLY A 22 -12.07 2.56 15.98
CA GLY A 22 -11.14 3.35 16.78
C GLY A 22 -9.68 3.02 16.52
N ASP A 23 -8.87 2.97 17.56
CA ASP A 23 -7.42 2.75 17.47
C ASP A 23 -7.07 1.38 16.83
N GLN A 24 -6.05 1.35 16.01
CA GLN A 24 -5.58 0.15 15.27
C GLN A 24 -6.69 -0.52 14.42
N SER A 25 -7.63 0.25 13.90
CA SER A 25 -8.66 -0.21 12.98
C SER A 25 -8.41 0.32 11.56
N LEU A 26 -9.43 0.29 10.70
CA LEU A 26 -9.31 0.80 9.33
C LEU A 26 -9.84 2.23 9.26
N TRP A 27 -8.99 3.14 8.79
CA TRP A 27 -9.29 4.55 8.61
C TRP A 27 -9.07 4.98 7.17
N ILE A 28 -10.01 5.79 6.66
CA ILE A 28 -9.92 6.36 5.32
C ILE A 28 -10.09 7.87 5.45
N GLY A 29 -9.03 8.61 5.14
CA GLY A 29 -9.07 10.06 5.06
C GLY A 29 -9.27 10.50 3.62
N VAL A 30 -10.15 11.46 3.38
CA VAL A 30 -10.47 11.97 2.05
C VAL A 30 -10.36 13.49 2.06
N MET A 31 -9.40 14.01 1.31
CA MET A 31 -9.28 15.43 1.00
C MET A 31 -9.80 15.65 -0.43
N LYS A 32 -10.85 16.39 -0.59
CA LYS A 32 -11.45 16.70 -1.91
C LYS A 32 -11.97 18.13 -1.98
N ARG A 33 -12.25 18.61 -3.18
CA ARG A 33 -12.85 19.94 -3.34
C ARG A 33 -14.37 19.89 -3.16
N ASP A 34 -14.88 20.87 -2.41
CA ASP A 34 -16.30 21.12 -2.28
C ASP A 34 -16.87 21.81 -3.56
N VAL A 35 -18.17 22.05 -3.57
CA VAL A 35 -18.85 22.75 -4.67
C VAL A 35 -18.37 24.20 -4.88
N ARG A 36 -17.63 24.76 -3.95
CA ARG A 36 -16.99 26.08 -4.03
C ARG A 36 -15.50 25.99 -4.36
N PHE A 37 -15.02 24.81 -4.80
CA PHE A 37 -13.62 24.51 -5.11
C PHE A 37 -12.65 24.67 -3.94
N ARG A 38 -13.12 24.67 -2.69
CA ARG A 38 -12.29 24.69 -1.49
C ARG A 38 -11.98 23.26 -1.05
N LEU A 39 -10.75 23.01 -0.59
CA LEU A 39 -10.39 21.73 0.01
C LEU A 39 -11.23 21.50 1.27
N ALA A 40 -11.87 20.34 1.34
CA ALA A 40 -12.62 19.86 2.48
C ALA A 40 -12.13 18.46 2.83
N TYR A 41 -12.02 18.20 4.13
CA TYR A 41 -11.60 16.90 4.65
C TYR A 41 -12.77 16.15 5.25
N GLU A 42 -12.86 14.87 4.97
CA GLU A 42 -13.75 13.93 5.62
C GLU A 42 -12.99 12.67 6.01
N THR A 43 -13.44 11.97 7.03
CA THR A 43 -12.83 10.73 7.50
C THR A 43 -13.86 9.65 7.76
N HIS A 44 -13.49 8.41 7.49
CA HIS A 44 -14.32 7.23 7.71
C HIS A 44 -13.55 6.24 8.56
N ASN A 45 -14.17 5.82 9.67
CA ASN A 45 -13.71 4.67 10.44
C ASN A 45 -14.66 3.51 10.19
N VAL A 46 -14.16 2.42 9.62
CA VAL A 46 -14.96 1.25 9.25
C VAL A 46 -14.50 0.01 10.00
N ALA A 47 -15.44 -0.85 10.33
CA ALA A 47 -15.16 -1.95 11.24
C ALA A 47 -14.46 -3.13 10.56
N THR A 48 -14.59 -3.27 9.23
CA THR A 48 -14.02 -4.40 8.48
C THR A 48 -13.36 -3.96 7.17
N ARG A 49 -12.47 -4.80 6.64
CA ARG A 49 -11.84 -4.57 5.34
C ARG A 49 -12.84 -4.60 4.19
N ALA A 50 -13.87 -5.44 4.29
CA ALA A 50 -14.95 -5.48 3.29
C ALA A 50 -15.71 -4.14 3.26
N GLU A 51 -16.03 -3.56 4.43
CA GLU A 51 -16.62 -2.22 4.53
C GLU A 51 -15.65 -1.15 4.00
N GLY A 52 -14.34 -1.26 4.28
CA GLY A 52 -13.32 -0.35 3.79
C GLY A 52 -13.21 -0.35 2.26
N GLU A 53 -13.15 -1.53 1.65
CA GLU A 53 -13.17 -1.69 0.19
C GLU A 53 -14.45 -1.08 -0.43
N ALA A 54 -15.61 -1.36 0.16
CA ALA A 54 -16.88 -0.82 -0.31
C ALA A 54 -16.93 0.71 -0.18
N THR A 55 -16.42 1.27 0.93
CA THR A 55 -16.34 2.72 1.15
C THR A 55 -15.44 3.39 0.11
N ILE A 56 -14.23 2.86 -0.12
CA ILE A 56 -13.32 3.39 -1.15
C ILE A 56 -13.97 3.30 -2.54
N ALA A 57 -14.59 2.18 -2.87
CA ALA A 57 -15.28 2.01 -4.16
C ALA A 57 -16.40 3.04 -4.34
N ALA A 58 -17.19 3.33 -3.30
CA ALA A 58 -18.26 4.33 -3.33
C ALA A 58 -17.70 5.76 -3.51
N ILE A 59 -16.63 6.11 -2.79
CA ILE A 59 -15.93 7.39 -2.93
C ILE A 59 -15.43 7.58 -4.37
N LEU A 60 -14.75 6.58 -4.92
CA LEU A 60 -14.22 6.64 -6.29
C LEU A 60 -15.34 6.72 -7.34
N ALA A 61 -16.46 6.03 -7.13
CA ALA A 61 -17.60 6.11 -8.02
C ALA A 61 -18.25 7.51 -8.00
N ASP A 62 -18.32 8.16 -6.83
CA ASP A 62 -18.82 9.54 -6.71
C ASP A 62 -17.88 10.54 -7.38
N LEU A 63 -16.58 10.46 -7.12
CA LEU A 63 -15.57 11.30 -7.75
C LEU A 63 -15.60 11.17 -9.28
N ARG A 64 -15.65 9.93 -9.78
CA ARG A 64 -15.74 9.66 -11.23
C ARG A 64 -16.98 10.29 -11.88
N LYS A 65 -18.17 10.25 -11.22
CA LYS A 65 -19.39 10.91 -11.72
C LYS A 65 -19.23 12.42 -11.84
N ARG A 66 -18.39 13.02 -11.03
CA ARG A 66 -18.08 14.46 -11.05
C ARG A 66 -16.96 14.82 -12.03
N GLY A 67 -16.31 13.82 -12.63
CA GLY A 67 -15.13 14.02 -13.46
C GLY A 67 -13.85 14.30 -12.66
N ASP A 68 -13.89 14.07 -11.34
CA ASP A 68 -12.74 14.26 -10.45
C ASP A 68 -11.78 13.05 -10.52
N ARG A 69 -10.48 13.34 -10.52
CA ARG A 69 -9.41 12.33 -10.46
C ARG A 69 -8.92 12.17 -9.04
N ALA A 70 -8.70 10.92 -8.62
CA ALA A 70 -8.24 10.61 -7.28
C ALA A 70 -6.81 10.07 -7.25
N LEU A 71 -5.98 10.56 -6.32
CA LEU A 71 -4.81 9.85 -5.83
C LEU A 71 -5.23 9.01 -4.63
N VAL A 72 -5.00 7.69 -4.68
CA VAL A 72 -5.41 6.75 -3.62
C VAL A 72 -4.17 6.12 -2.99
N GLY A 73 -3.85 6.50 -1.76
CA GLY A 73 -2.69 6.02 -1.01
C GLY A 73 -3.05 4.91 -0.03
N PHE A 74 -2.33 3.80 -0.07
CA PHE A 74 -2.45 2.70 0.89
C PHE A 74 -1.20 2.60 1.77
N ALA A 75 -1.41 2.51 3.08
CA ALA A 75 -0.33 2.45 4.07
C ALA A 75 0.19 1.02 4.30
N PHE A 76 0.53 0.33 3.22
CA PHE A 76 1.17 -0.99 3.24
C PHE A 76 1.91 -1.26 1.92
N PRO A 77 2.90 -2.18 1.93
CA PRO A 77 3.64 -2.55 0.73
C PRO A 77 2.75 -3.10 -0.38
N LEU A 78 2.90 -2.56 -1.59
CA LEU A 78 2.19 -3.02 -2.80
C LEU A 78 3.05 -3.97 -3.66
N GLY A 79 4.32 -4.14 -3.31
CA GLY A 79 5.24 -5.07 -3.95
C GLY A 79 6.08 -5.85 -2.94
N TYR A 80 6.88 -6.76 -3.45
CA TYR A 80 7.78 -7.64 -2.67
C TYR A 80 9.23 -7.47 -3.14
N PRO A 81 10.23 -7.81 -2.30
CA PRO A 81 11.62 -7.75 -2.72
C PRO A 81 11.88 -8.52 -4.02
N ALA A 82 12.74 -7.98 -4.87
CA ALA A 82 13.07 -8.55 -6.17
C ALA A 82 13.49 -10.02 -6.10
N GLY A 83 13.05 -10.82 -7.08
CA GLY A 83 13.26 -12.25 -7.13
C GLY A 83 12.23 -13.08 -6.34
N THR A 84 11.25 -12.46 -5.70
CA THR A 84 10.17 -13.18 -4.99
C THR A 84 9.33 -14.01 -5.94
N ALA A 85 8.89 -13.44 -7.06
CA ALA A 85 8.07 -14.13 -8.04
C ALA A 85 8.82 -15.31 -8.69
N GLU A 86 10.10 -15.14 -9.00
CA GLU A 86 10.98 -16.19 -9.53
C GLU A 86 11.09 -17.38 -8.55
N ARG A 87 11.37 -17.11 -7.27
CA ARG A 87 11.48 -18.14 -6.22
C ARG A 87 10.17 -18.89 -5.99
N LEU A 88 9.04 -18.22 -6.18
CA LEU A 88 7.72 -18.84 -6.16
C LEU A 88 7.37 -19.54 -7.48
N GLN A 89 8.28 -19.51 -8.48
CA GLN A 89 8.09 -20.07 -9.82
C GLN A 89 6.84 -19.54 -10.53
N LEU A 90 6.49 -18.27 -10.27
CA LEU A 90 5.37 -17.61 -10.90
C LEU A 90 5.73 -17.19 -12.34
N LYS A 91 4.75 -17.21 -13.23
CA LYS A 91 4.92 -16.87 -14.65
C LYS A 91 4.29 -15.52 -14.98
N GLY A 92 4.91 -14.78 -15.91
CA GLY A 92 4.45 -13.46 -16.36
C GLY A 92 5.13 -12.32 -15.62
N ASP A 93 4.52 -11.13 -15.65
CA ASP A 93 5.01 -9.96 -14.95
C ASP A 93 5.11 -10.23 -13.46
N PRO A 94 6.27 -10.04 -12.81
CA PRO A 94 6.50 -10.43 -11.42
C PRO A 94 5.45 -9.91 -10.43
N TRP A 95 5.15 -8.59 -10.47
CA TRP A 95 4.17 -8.01 -9.57
C TRP A 95 2.74 -8.52 -9.82
N ARG A 96 2.34 -8.66 -11.11
CA ARG A 96 1.00 -9.19 -11.47
C ARG A 96 0.85 -10.65 -11.05
N ALA A 97 1.89 -11.43 -11.26
CA ALA A 97 1.94 -12.84 -10.89
C ALA A 97 1.86 -13.00 -9.36
N MET A 98 2.60 -12.19 -8.60
CA MET A 98 2.52 -12.16 -7.13
C MET A 98 1.15 -11.74 -6.63
N TRP A 99 0.53 -10.69 -7.21
CA TRP A 99 -0.82 -10.27 -6.86
C TRP A 99 -1.86 -11.32 -7.17
N SER A 100 -1.72 -12.02 -8.31
CA SER A 100 -2.59 -13.13 -8.68
C SER A 100 -2.44 -14.31 -7.74
N PHE A 101 -1.21 -14.64 -7.35
CA PHE A 101 -0.94 -15.67 -6.35
C PHE A 101 -1.56 -15.32 -5.00
N ILE A 102 -1.40 -14.09 -4.52
CA ILE A 102 -2.03 -13.61 -3.27
C ILE A 102 -3.54 -13.73 -3.37
N ALA A 103 -4.16 -13.18 -4.41
CA ALA A 103 -5.61 -13.18 -4.58
C ALA A 103 -6.21 -14.58 -4.67
N ALA A 104 -5.48 -15.54 -5.27
CA ALA A 104 -5.91 -16.93 -5.38
C ALA A 104 -5.80 -17.71 -4.06
N ASN A 105 -4.99 -17.25 -3.10
CA ASN A 105 -4.74 -17.98 -1.85
C ASN A 105 -5.31 -17.30 -0.61
N ILE A 106 -5.50 -15.97 -0.64
CA ILE A 106 -6.08 -15.24 0.48
C ILE A 106 -7.60 -15.47 0.53
N VAL A 107 -8.05 -15.87 1.72
CA VAL A 107 -9.45 -15.86 2.12
C VAL A 107 -9.60 -14.81 3.20
N ASP A 108 -10.39 -13.77 2.92
CA ASP A 108 -10.70 -12.68 3.84
C ASP A 108 -12.21 -12.52 3.92
N LYS A 109 -12.79 -12.85 5.07
CA LYS A 109 -14.25 -12.86 5.27
C LYS A 109 -14.75 -11.48 5.68
N ALA A 110 -16.06 -11.27 5.55
CA ALA A 110 -16.72 -10.01 5.88
C ALA A 110 -16.53 -9.55 7.34
N ASP A 111 -16.23 -10.46 8.24
CA ASP A 111 -15.95 -10.21 9.66
C ASP A 111 -14.45 -10.05 9.98
N ASN A 112 -13.59 -9.93 8.96
CA ASN A 112 -12.13 -9.90 9.06
C ASN A 112 -11.46 -11.23 9.46
N THR A 113 -12.19 -12.34 9.61
CA THR A 113 -11.57 -13.66 9.73
C THR A 113 -10.80 -13.97 8.44
N ASN A 114 -9.54 -14.37 8.55
CA ASN A 114 -8.67 -14.54 7.39
C ASN A 114 -7.62 -15.65 7.59
N ASN A 115 -6.97 -16.03 6.50
CA ASN A 115 -5.98 -17.11 6.47
C ASN A 115 -4.54 -16.62 6.21
N ARG A 116 -4.21 -15.32 6.47
CA ARG A 116 -2.91 -14.72 6.13
C ARG A 116 -1.69 -15.51 6.64
N PHE A 117 -1.78 -16.11 7.84
CA PHE A 117 -0.66 -16.91 8.38
C PHE A 117 -0.48 -18.24 7.64
N ALA A 118 -1.56 -18.87 7.20
CA ALA A 118 -1.48 -20.06 6.35
C ALA A 118 -0.87 -19.74 4.97
N VAL A 119 -1.22 -18.58 4.41
CA VAL A 119 -0.63 -18.11 3.14
C VAL A 119 0.84 -17.77 3.32
N ALA A 120 1.23 -17.09 4.40
CA ALA A 120 2.63 -16.82 4.72
C ALA A 120 3.44 -18.11 4.87
N SER A 121 2.92 -19.12 5.58
CA SER A 121 3.53 -20.44 5.71
C SER A 121 3.67 -21.14 4.34
N LYS A 122 2.67 -21.02 3.46
CA LYS A 122 2.73 -21.54 2.09
C LYS A 122 3.81 -20.85 1.25
N ILE A 123 3.94 -19.53 1.34
CA ILE A 123 4.99 -18.76 0.66
C ILE A 123 6.38 -19.26 1.10
N ASN A 124 6.61 -19.34 2.41
CA ASN A 124 7.88 -19.82 2.96
C ASN A 124 8.22 -21.23 2.47
N ARG A 125 7.26 -22.16 2.52
CA ARG A 125 7.42 -23.51 2.01
C ARG A 125 7.84 -23.55 0.55
N LEU A 126 7.19 -22.76 -0.28
CA LEU A 126 7.45 -22.73 -1.73
C LEU A 126 8.79 -22.05 -2.05
N MET A 127 9.18 -21.03 -1.30
CA MET A 127 10.42 -20.27 -1.56
C MET A 127 11.67 -20.99 -1.02
N THR A 128 11.58 -21.59 0.15
CA THR A 128 12.78 -22.06 0.88
C THR A 128 12.65 -23.44 1.51
N ASP A 129 11.43 -23.98 1.64
CA ASP A 129 11.08 -25.11 2.49
C ASP A 129 11.51 -24.94 3.97
N GLU A 130 11.67 -23.68 4.41
CA GLU A 130 12.02 -23.29 5.78
C GLU A 130 11.05 -22.25 6.32
N ALA A 131 11.19 -21.84 7.60
CA ALA A 131 10.33 -20.81 8.23
C ALA A 131 10.81 -19.38 7.90
N ARG A 132 11.15 -19.12 6.64
CA ARG A 132 11.59 -17.83 6.09
C ARG A 132 11.20 -17.68 4.62
N PRO A 133 11.07 -16.47 4.05
CA PRO A 133 11.40 -15.17 4.63
C PRO A 133 10.31 -14.59 5.54
N MET A 134 9.06 -15.03 5.48
CA MET A 134 7.98 -14.51 6.33
C MET A 134 8.11 -15.00 7.77
N TRP A 135 7.87 -14.13 8.75
CA TRP A 135 8.03 -14.37 10.16
C TRP A 135 7.08 -13.56 11.04
N GLY A 136 7.03 -13.84 12.35
CA GLY A 136 6.25 -13.09 13.31
C GLY A 136 4.82 -13.58 13.43
N ALA A 137 4.58 -14.89 13.47
CA ALA A 137 3.26 -15.41 13.83
C ALA A 137 3.03 -15.33 15.35
N PRO A 138 1.80 -15.02 15.82
CA PRO A 138 1.45 -15.31 17.21
C PRO A 138 1.66 -16.79 17.52
N ALA A 139 2.03 -17.15 18.77
CA ALA A 139 2.36 -18.53 19.13
C ALA A 139 1.29 -19.56 18.69
N ARG A 140 0.00 -19.20 18.81
CA ARG A 140 -1.14 -20.03 18.39
C ARG A 140 -1.27 -20.21 16.88
N GLN A 141 -0.58 -19.39 16.08
CA GLN A 141 -0.58 -19.40 14.61
C GLN A 141 0.77 -19.85 14.03
N ALA A 142 1.73 -20.19 14.90
CA ALA A 142 3.01 -20.74 14.46
C ALA A 142 2.80 -22.07 13.75
N GLN A 143 3.56 -22.30 12.68
CA GLN A 143 3.48 -23.48 11.81
C GLN A 143 4.91 -23.92 11.46
N ARG A 144 5.05 -25.13 10.91
CA ARG A 144 6.35 -25.66 10.49
C ARG A 144 7.15 -24.66 9.64
N TRP A 145 6.50 -23.95 8.74
CA TRP A 145 7.12 -22.99 7.84
C TRP A 145 6.82 -21.51 8.19
N LEU A 146 6.33 -21.22 9.40
CA LEU A 146 6.11 -19.85 9.87
C LEU A 146 6.39 -19.71 11.35
N ALA A 147 7.54 -19.13 11.68
CA ALA A 147 8.01 -18.94 13.05
C ALA A 147 7.41 -17.70 13.74
N THR A 148 7.45 -17.69 15.08
CA THR A 148 7.08 -16.53 15.91
C THR A 148 8.11 -15.42 15.86
N THR A 149 9.36 -15.76 15.60
CA THR A 149 10.51 -14.84 15.56
C THR A 149 11.16 -14.86 14.18
N LYS A 150 11.91 -13.81 13.90
CA LYS A 150 12.71 -13.72 12.68
C LYS A 150 13.79 -14.81 12.67
N HIS A 151 13.98 -15.46 11.53
CA HIS A 151 15.11 -16.34 11.30
C HIS A 151 16.39 -15.50 11.15
N ASP A 152 17.49 -15.95 11.75
CA ASP A 152 18.75 -15.18 11.76
C ASP A 152 19.36 -15.03 10.36
N ALA A 153 19.16 -16.01 9.47
CA ALA A 153 19.66 -15.99 8.11
C ALA A 153 18.51 -15.88 7.10
N PHE A 154 18.48 -14.78 6.34
CA PHE A 154 17.62 -14.63 5.15
C PHE A 154 18.21 -15.32 3.91
N GLY A 155 19.49 -15.72 3.97
CA GLY A 155 20.23 -16.23 2.82
C GLY A 155 20.38 -15.13 1.76
N ASP A 156 20.08 -15.49 0.53
CA ASP A 156 20.09 -14.60 -0.63
C ASP A 156 18.74 -13.91 -0.90
N ILE A 157 17.76 -14.05 0.01
CA ILE A 157 16.47 -13.35 -0.08
C ILE A 157 16.61 -11.96 0.55
N PRO A 158 16.35 -10.86 -0.19
CA PRO A 158 16.41 -9.53 0.40
C PRO A 158 15.36 -9.36 1.52
N GLU A 159 15.79 -8.84 2.67
CA GLU A 159 14.86 -8.53 3.77
C GLU A 159 13.99 -7.33 3.45
N PHE A 160 14.54 -6.35 2.75
CA PHE A 160 13.92 -5.09 2.43
C PHE A 160 13.92 -4.87 0.92
N ARG A 161 12.89 -4.20 0.41
CA ARG A 161 12.86 -3.64 -0.93
C ARG A 161 13.81 -2.42 -0.99
N ALA A 162 14.15 -2.01 -2.18
CA ALA A 162 14.98 -0.82 -2.38
C ALA A 162 14.36 0.44 -1.74
N THR A 163 13.04 0.57 -1.73
CA THR A 163 12.33 1.71 -1.12
C THR A 163 12.50 1.76 0.40
N GLU A 164 12.48 0.62 1.11
CA GLU A 164 12.76 0.60 2.56
C GLU A 164 14.23 0.94 2.84
N LEU A 165 15.15 0.48 1.99
CA LEU A 165 16.58 0.79 2.15
C LEU A 165 16.82 2.29 1.94
N ALA A 166 16.21 2.91 0.92
CA ALA A 166 16.28 4.35 0.69
C ALA A 166 15.71 5.14 1.89
N ALA A 167 14.51 4.78 2.35
CA ALA A 167 13.88 5.44 3.50
C ALA A 167 14.75 5.35 4.78
N ARG A 168 15.44 4.21 5.01
CA ARG A 168 16.33 4.01 6.16
C ARG A 168 17.57 4.90 6.13
N GLN A 169 18.07 5.27 4.95
CA GLN A 169 19.16 6.26 4.82
C GLN A 169 18.71 7.63 5.34
N GLY A 170 17.43 7.98 5.16
CA GLY A 170 16.80 9.18 5.70
C GLY A 170 16.39 9.10 7.18
N LYS A 171 16.90 8.14 7.99
CA LYS A 171 16.55 7.90 9.41
C LYS A 171 15.13 7.37 9.64
N LEU A 172 14.38 7.10 8.62
CA LEU A 172 13.08 6.45 8.72
C LEU A 172 13.30 4.95 8.97
N GLN A 173 12.35 4.28 9.62
CA GLN A 173 12.51 2.87 10.00
C GLN A 173 11.30 2.04 9.53
N PRO A 174 11.05 1.95 8.20
CA PRO A 174 10.00 1.10 7.69
C PRO A 174 10.30 -0.37 8.03
N ARG A 175 9.23 -1.14 8.21
CA ARG A 175 9.33 -2.57 8.52
C ARG A 175 9.36 -3.38 7.23
N SER A 176 9.97 -4.55 7.31
CA SER A 176 10.00 -5.50 6.21
C SER A 176 8.59 -6.02 5.88
N VAL A 177 8.29 -6.19 4.59
CA VAL A 177 7.05 -6.84 4.12
C VAL A 177 6.93 -8.28 4.60
N TRP A 178 8.04 -8.91 5.01
CA TRP A 178 8.06 -10.26 5.54
C TRP A 178 7.58 -10.36 6.99
N GLN A 179 7.48 -9.24 7.72
CA GLN A 179 7.00 -9.24 9.11
C GLN A 179 5.46 -9.30 9.17
N MET A 180 4.94 -10.44 9.65
CA MET A 180 3.49 -10.73 9.66
C MET A 180 2.77 -10.23 10.90
N HIS A 181 3.46 -10.09 12.04
CA HIS A 181 2.88 -9.71 13.33
C HIS A 181 3.89 -8.96 14.19
N GLY A 182 3.38 -8.21 15.17
CA GLY A 182 4.16 -7.37 16.09
C GLY A 182 4.11 -5.88 15.73
N ALA A 183 4.77 -5.06 16.55
CA ALA A 183 4.72 -3.60 16.40
C ALA A 183 5.19 -3.14 15.02
N GLY A 184 4.33 -2.43 14.30
CA GLY A 184 4.60 -1.89 12.98
C GLY A 184 4.64 -2.92 11.83
N ALA A 185 4.25 -4.18 12.08
CA ALA A 185 4.24 -5.23 11.05
C ALA A 185 3.32 -4.85 9.88
N VAL A 186 3.82 -5.01 8.65
CA VAL A 186 3.12 -4.65 7.41
C VAL A 186 2.80 -5.85 6.52
N GLY A 187 3.44 -7.01 6.73
CA GLY A 187 3.25 -8.19 5.87
C GLY A 187 1.81 -8.72 5.85
N GLY A 188 1.15 -8.72 7.02
CA GLY A 188 -0.26 -9.09 7.08
C GLY A 188 -1.18 -8.09 6.38
N LYS A 189 -0.86 -6.78 6.46
CA LYS A 189 -1.59 -5.73 5.74
C LYS A 189 -1.39 -5.87 4.23
N ALA A 190 -0.16 -6.17 3.78
CA ALA A 190 0.16 -6.38 2.37
C ALA A 190 -0.61 -7.55 1.77
N LEU A 191 -0.59 -8.74 2.41
CA LEU A 191 -1.32 -9.91 1.90
C LEU A 191 -2.83 -9.66 1.76
N LEU A 192 -3.46 -9.05 2.77
CA LEU A 192 -4.90 -8.79 2.76
C LEU A 192 -5.25 -7.58 1.89
N GLY A 193 -4.42 -6.52 1.94
CA GLY A 193 -4.66 -5.27 1.23
C GLY A 193 -4.46 -5.39 -0.28
N ILE A 194 -3.43 -6.09 -0.75
CA ILE A 194 -3.18 -6.32 -2.18
C ILE A 194 -4.39 -6.97 -2.84
N ALA A 195 -5.01 -7.96 -2.20
CA ALA A 195 -6.22 -8.59 -2.73
C ALA A 195 -7.39 -7.58 -2.88
N ALA A 196 -7.55 -6.66 -1.91
CA ALA A 196 -8.58 -5.61 -1.98
C ALA A 196 -8.25 -4.56 -3.06
N VAL A 197 -7.00 -4.09 -3.12
CA VAL A 197 -6.56 -3.11 -4.14
C VAL A 197 -6.73 -3.66 -5.55
N ARG A 198 -6.42 -4.94 -5.75
CA ARG A 198 -6.64 -5.61 -7.04
C ARG A 198 -8.11 -5.54 -7.47
N ARG A 199 -9.05 -5.88 -6.57
CA ARG A 199 -10.49 -5.81 -6.88
C ARG A 199 -10.96 -4.37 -7.17
N LEU A 200 -10.41 -3.38 -6.47
CA LEU A 200 -10.69 -1.97 -6.76
C LEU A 200 -10.19 -1.55 -8.15
N LEU A 201 -8.97 -1.97 -8.54
CA LEU A 201 -8.42 -1.73 -9.88
C LEU A 201 -9.26 -2.44 -10.97
N GLU A 202 -9.65 -3.69 -10.76
CA GLU A 202 -10.50 -4.44 -11.69
C GLU A 202 -11.86 -3.72 -11.93
N ARG A 203 -12.44 -3.10 -10.89
CA ARG A 203 -13.68 -2.29 -11.02
C ARG A 203 -13.49 -1.01 -11.82
N LEU A 204 -12.32 -0.39 -11.77
CA LEU A 204 -11.99 0.82 -12.50
C LEU A 204 -11.63 0.53 -13.97
N GLY A 205 -11.17 -0.68 -14.26
CA GLY A 205 -10.71 -1.07 -15.59
C GLY A 205 -9.57 -0.18 -16.07
N GLU A 206 -9.64 0.27 -17.32
CA GLU A 206 -8.59 1.10 -17.94
C GLU A 206 -8.44 2.50 -17.33
N THR A 207 -9.42 2.95 -16.52
CA THR A 207 -9.35 4.26 -15.84
C THR A 207 -8.68 4.19 -14.47
N GLY A 208 -8.24 3.01 -14.04
CA GLY A 208 -7.47 2.80 -12.83
C GLY A 208 -6.03 2.42 -13.14
N ALA A 209 -5.06 3.04 -12.48
CA ALA A 209 -3.65 2.67 -12.62
C ALA A 209 -2.99 2.47 -11.25
N LEU A 210 -1.91 1.70 -11.25
CA LEU A 210 -1.07 1.45 -10.08
C LEU A 210 0.34 1.96 -10.35
N TRP A 211 0.78 2.95 -9.60
CA TRP A 211 2.15 3.46 -9.66
C TRP A 211 3.08 2.61 -8.76
N PRO A 212 4.33 2.37 -9.18
CA PRO A 212 4.93 2.71 -10.48
C PRO A 212 4.68 1.66 -11.57
N PHE A 213 4.04 0.53 -11.25
CA PHE A 213 3.89 -0.65 -12.12
C PHE A 213 3.15 -0.37 -13.44
N GLY A 214 2.14 0.48 -13.41
CA GLY A 214 1.29 0.77 -14.58
C GLY A 214 1.58 2.10 -15.26
N THR A 215 2.41 2.95 -14.67
CA THR A 215 2.70 4.31 -15.15
C THR A 215 4.16 4.56 -15.45
N GLY A 216 5.03 3.64 -15.02
CA GLY A 216 6.46 3.85 -14.95
C GLY A 216 6.87 4.68 -13.72
N TRP A 217 8.15 4.54 -13.34
CA TRP A 217 8.75 5.28 -12.22
C TRP A 217 9.41 6.55 -12.72
N ARG A 218 8.63 7.58 -12.96
CA ARG A 218 9.04 8.89 -13.49
C ARG A 218 8.12 9.98 -12.98
N ALA A 219 8.54 11.24 -13.11
CA ALA A 219 7.65 12.36 -12.88
C ALA A 219 6.41 12.25 -13.79
N LEU A 220 5.23 12.45 -13.20
CA LEU A 220 3.97 12.38 -13.94
C LEU A 220 3.55 13.80 -14.39
N THR A 221 2.94 13.86 -15.55
CA THR A 221 2.36 15.09 -16.11
C THR A 221 0.82 15.04 -16.05
N PRO A 222 0.14 16.18 -16.24
CA PRO A 222 -1.32 16.19 -16.37
C PRO A 222 -1.84 15.28 -17.49
N GLU A 223 -1.11 15.12 -18.58
CA GLU A 223 -1.43 14.25 -19.70
C GLU A 223 -1.38 12.78 -19.32
N ASP A 224 -0.41 12.39 -18.47
CA ASP A 224 -0.29 11.02 -17.99
C ASP A 224 -1.48 10.59 -17.14
N VAL A 225 -2.04 11.49 -16.35
CA VAL A 225 -3.16 11.21 -15.44
C VAL A 225 -4.52 11.56 -16.03
N ALA A 226 -4.56 12.27 -17.18
CA ALA A 226 -5.81 12.67 -17.82
C ALA A 226 -6.78 11.51 -18.13
N PRO A 227 -6.33 10.32 -18.59
CA PRO A 227 -7.23 9.19 -18.85
C PRO A 227 -7.69 8.47 -17.57
N LEU A 228 -7.11 8.80 -16.40
CA LEU A 228 -7.36 8.07 -15.17
C LEU A 228 -8.50 8.70 -14.37
N SER A 229 -9.34 7.88 -13.74
CA SER A 229 -10.21 8.27 -12.65
C SER A 229 -9.54 8.08 -11.28
N ALA A 230 -8.60 7.13 -11.16
CA ALA A 230 -7.80 6.96 -9.95
C ALA A 230 -6.41 6.41 -10.23
N LEU A 231 -5.41 6.93 -9.51
CA LEU A 231 -4.05 6.39 -9.43
C LEU A 231 -3.81 5.86 -8.03
N PHE A 232 -3.44 4.58 -7.92
CA PHE A 232 -3.13 3.92 -6.66
C PHE A 232 -1.63 3.95 -6.37
N VAL A 233 -1.28 4.25 -5.12
CA VAL A 233 0.10 4.38 -4.66
C VAL A 233 0.30 3.76 -3.28
N GLU A 234 1.51 3.34 -2.99
CA GLU A 234 1.94 3.06 -1.64
C GLU A 234 2.35 4.34 -0.94
N VAL A 235 1.86 4.55 0.28
CA VAL A 235 2.27 5.66 1.15
C VAL A 235 2.80 5.14 2.47
N TRP A 236 3.80 5.81 3.03
CA TRP A 236 4.29 5.52 4.36
C TRP A 236 3.91 6.65 5.31
N LEU A 237 2.85 6.43 6.10
CA LEU A 237 2.22 7.46 6.95
C LEU A 237 3.18 8.16 7.93
N PRO A 238 4.16 7.47 8.56
CA PRO A 238 5.11 8.14 9.46
C PRO A 238 5.96 9.24 8.79
N ARG A 239 5.98 9.32 7.46
CA ARG A 239 6.61 10.41 6.71
C ARG A 239 5.83 11.74 6.82
N PHE A 240 4.55 11.67 7.12
CA PHE A 240 3.68 12.83 7.25
C PHE A 240 3.46 13.13 8.74
N PRO A 241 4.15 14.14 9.32
CA PRO A 241 3.98 14.45 10.73
C PRO A 241 2.52 14.73 11.05
N ALA A 242 1.95 13.95 11.95
CA ALA A 242 0.57 14.08 12.37
C ALA A 242 0.51 14.63 13.80
N ALA A 243 -0.27 15.70 14.00
CA ALA A 243 -0.66 16.19 15.31
C ALA A 243 -2.14 15.86 15.50
N PRO A 244 -2.49 14.88 16.37
CA PRO A 244 -3.88 14.56 16.65
C PRO A 244 -4.62 15.76 17.24
N GLU A 245 -5.83 15.99 16.79
CA GLU A 245 -6.75 16.96 17.39
C GLU A 245 -7.36 16.38 18.70
N PRO A 246 -7.92 17.21 19.57
CA PRO A 246 -8.57 16.72 20.79
C PRO A 246 -9.62 15.64 20.49
N GLY A 247 -9.43 14.42 21.00
CA GLY A 247 -10.32 13.28 20.76
C GLY A 247 -10.06 12.50 19.46
N GLU A 248 -9.15 12.95 18.62
CA GLU A 248 -8.76 12.24 17.39
C GLU A 248 -7.77 11.11 17.73
N VAL A 249 -8.04 9.89 17.24
CA VAL A 249 -7.09 8.78 17.37
C VAL A 249 -5.92 8.96 16.41
N ARG A 250 -4.77 8.38 16.77
CA ARG A 250 -3.53 8.51 15.99
C ARG A 250 -3.69 8.13 14.52
N ASP A 251 -4.37 7.03 14.24
CA ASP A 251 -4.53 6.52 12.87
C ASP A 251 -5.36 7.49 12.00
N ALA A 252 -6.42 8.10 12.58
CA ALA A 252 -7.19 9.15 11.92
C ALA A 252 -6.34 10.39 11.61
N ALA A 253 -5.56 10.86 12.58
CA ALA A 253 -4.66 11.98 12.40
C ALA A 253 -3.60 11.70 11.31
N GLN A 254 -3.10 10.48 11.22
CA GLN A 254 -2.11 10.08 10.21
C GLN A 254 -2.68 10.11 8.79
N VAL A 255 -3.88 9.56 8.56
CA VAL A 255 -4.50 9.61 7.22
C VAL A 255 -4.89 11.04 6.85
N ARG A 256 -5.31 11.87 7.81
CA ARG A 256 -5.58 13.30 7.60
C ARG A 256 -4.31 14.03 7.17
N ALA A 257 -3.24 13.92 7.95
CA ALA A 257 -1.98 14.60 7.68
C ALA A 257 -1.39 14.23 6.31
N ALA A 258 -1.48 12.94 5.92
CA ALA A 258 -1.02 12.48 4.62
C ALA A 258 -1.87 13.05 3.47
N ALA A 259 -3.21 13.01 3.58
CA ALA A 259 -4.11 13.55 2.57
C ALA A 259 -3.90 15.06 2.37
N GLU A 260 -3.79 15.82 3.47
CA GLU A 260 -3.48 17.26 3.43
C GLU A 260 -2.11 17.58 2.82
N ALA A 261 -1.08 16.79 3.17
CA ALA A 261 0.26 17.01 2.65
C ALA A 261 0.33 16.78 1.15
N LEU A 262 -0.26 15.68 0.66
CA LEU A 262 -0.30 15.37 -0.78
C LEU A 262 -1.12 16.41 -1.55
N ALA A 263 -2.25 16.87 -1.01
CA ALA A 263 -3.03 17.95 -1.62
C ALA A 263 -2.23 19.24 -1.72
N ARG A 264 -1.50 19.64 -0.65
CA ARG A 264 -0.64 20.82 -0.66
C ARG A 264 0.53 20.69 -1.65
N MET A 265 1.14 19.51 -1.74
CA MET A 265 2.21 19.26 -2.73
C MET A 265 1.69 19.43 -4.15
N ASP A 266 0.50 18.93 -4.44
CA ASP A 266 -0.09 19.03 -5.78
C ASP A 266 -0.50 20.48 -6.11
N GLU A 267 -1.06 21.22 -5.16
CA GLU A 267 -1.35 22.66 -5.33
C GLU A 267 -0.11 23.49 -5.65
N LYS A 268 1.04 23.12 -5.08
CA LYS A 268 2.34 23.76 -5.35
C LYS A 268 3.03 23.26 -6.62
N GLY A 269 2.51 22.20 -7.26
CA GLY A 269 3.14 21.52 -8.39
C GLY A 269 4.36 20.67 -8.01
N GLU A 270 4.52 20.35 -6.73
CA GLU A 270 5.62 19.53 -6.20
C GLU A 270 5.33 18.02 -6.31
N LEU A 271 4.04 17.65 -6.38
CA LEU A 271 3.62 16.23 -6.36
C LEU A 271 4.12 15.47 -7.59
N ALA A 272 4.19 16.12 -8.76
CA ALA A 272 4.70 15.53 -9.99
C ALA A 272 6.10 14.93 -9.81
N GLY A 273 6.98 15.63 -9.14
CA GLY A 273 8.34 15.19 -8.84
C GLY A 273 8.41 14.04 -7.83
N ALA A 274 7.41 13.91 -6.96
CA ALA A 274 7.37 12.81 -5.98
C ALA A 274 7.18 11.43 -6.62
N PHE A 275 6.73 11.38 -7.86
CA PHE A 275 6.63 10.14 -8.65
C PHE A 275 7.93 9.74 -9.34
N ALA A 276 8.93 10.62 -9.37
CA ALA A 276 10.20 10.35 -10.03
C ALA A 276 11.14 9.51 -9.15
N PRO A 277 12.04 8.73 -9.77
CA PRO A 277 13.11 8.08 -9.04
C PRO A 277 14.04 9.10 -8.39
N PRO A 278 14.75 8.70 -7.30
CA PRO A 278 15.83 9.51 -6.74
C PRO A 278 16.89 9.82 -7.80
N SER A 279 17.53 10.98 -7.65
CA SER A 279 18.63 11.36 -8.57
C SER A 279 19.73 10.29 -8.56
N GLY A 280 20.15 9.85 -9.75
CA GLY A 280 21.17 8.82 -9.91
C GLY A 280 20.66 7.37 -9.78
N ALA A 281 19.36 7.14 -9.75
CA ALA A 281 18.81 5.79 -9.84
C ALA A 281 19.29 5.09 -11.13
N SER A 282 19.82 3.87 -11.01
CA SER A 282 20.28 3.10 -12.16
C SER A 282 19.08 2.53 -12.94
N GLU A 283 19.27 2.25 -14.24
CA GLU A 283 18.26 1.57 -15.07
C GLU A 283 17.84 0.23 -14.47
N ALA A 284 18.78 -0.51 -13.88
CA ALA A 284 18.49 -1.76 -13.20
C ALA A 284 17.56 -1.59 -12.01
N LEU A 285 17.77 -0.53 -11.20
CA LEU A 285 16.88 -0.20 -10.08
C LEU A 285 15.50 0.22 -10.58
N VAL A 286 15.41 1.01 -11.65
CA VAL A 286 14.13 1.41 -12.24
C VAL A 286 13.36 0.17 -12.70
N ALA A 287 14.01 -0.71 -13.46
CA ALA A 287 13.39 -1.96 -13.91
C ALA A 287 12.92 -2.85 -12.76
N GLN A 288 13.71 -2.98 -11.70
CA GLN A 288 13.37 -3.74 -10.48
C GLN A 288 12.12 -3.17 -9.78
N VAL A 289 12.06 -1.86 -9.62
CA VAL A 289 10.94 -1.15 -8.98
C VAL A 289 9.66 -1.28 -9.82
N GLU A 290 9.74 -1.09 -11.12
CA GLU A 290 8.60 -1.16 -12.03
C GLU A 290 8.07 -2.59 -12.24
N SER A 291 8.94 -3.60 -12.12
CA SER A 291 8.54 -4.99 -12.38
C SER A 291 8.07 -5.75 -11.14
N GLU A 292 8.55 -5.42 -9.92
CA GLU A 292 8.27 -6.28 -8.76
C GLU A 292 8.16 -5.55 -7.42
N GLU A 293 9.06 -4.59 -7.12
CA GLU A 293 9.14 -4.05 -5.77
C GLU A 293 8.13 -2.94 -5.47
N GLY A 294 7.80 -2.12 -6.48
CA GLY A 294 7.09 -0.88 -6.24
C GLY A 294 7.93 0.13 -5.44
N TRP A 295 7.31 1.24 -5.07
CA TRP A 295 7.98 2.29 -4.33
C TRP A 295 7.02 3.04 -3.40
N MET A 296 7.49 3.50 -2.25
CA MET A 296 6.74 4.41 -1.38
C MET A 296 6.77 5.83 -1.95
N LEU A 297 5.62 6.42 -2.21
CA LEU A 297 5.50 7.75 -2.83
C LEU A 297 6.30 8.79 -2.06
N GLY A 298 7.18 9.47 -2.80
CA GLY A 298 8.00 10.57 -2.31
C GLY A 298 9.16 10.17 -1.40
N VAL A 299 9.53 8.91 -1.29
CA VAL A 299 10.83 8.49 -0.73
C VAL A 299 11.91 8.76 -1.77
N SER A 300 12.97 9.45 -1.35
CA SER A 300 14.10 9.88 -2.20
C SER A 300 15.42 9.56 -1.53
#